data_84cdbf54ced3349311f603ace95802e0
#
_entry.id   84cdbf54ced3349311f603ace95802e0
#
_cell.length_a   1.000
_cell.length_b   1.000
_cell.length_c   1.000
_cell.angle_alpha   90.00
_cell.angle_beta   90.00
_cell.angle_gamma   90.00
#
_symmetry.space_group_name_H-M   'P 1'
#
loop_
_entity.id
_entity.type
_entity.pdbx_description
1 polymer ?
#
loop_
_entity_poly.entity_id
_entity_poly.type
_entity_poly.pdbx_seq_one_letter_code
_entity_poly.pdbx_strand_id
1 'polypeptide(L)'
;MKRNKDRFFDRAVTVGGLVSLLAVLTIAPASAAGEKNVHLYGTLVAEPCVIPPGEEEITLDFGTVIDKSLYLHTRTQGQPFSIHLTECDLSLGKTVNVTFLGQENAALPGLLAIDSGSQATGIAIGLETQQAKPVPINEASDKYLVQEGDNRLALKAYVQGEPDAIRSQSIGRGPFSAVATFRLEYE
;
A
#
# COMPACT_ATOMS: atom_id res chain seq x y z
N MET A 1 70.92 16.17 3.15
CA MET A 1 72.30 16.15 2.62
C MET A 1 72.27 16.59 1.17
N LYS A 2 72.99 17.73 0.91
CA LYS A 2 73.51 18.27 -0.37
C LYS A 2 72.49 18.46 -1.53
N ARG A 3 72.09 19.70 -1.90
CA ARG A 3 72.91 20.76 -2.60
C ARG A 3 73.33 20.32 -3.99
N ASN A 4 72.95 20.99 -5.09
CA ASN A 4 73.42 22.29 -5.61
C ASN A 4 72.65 22.64 -6.85
N LYS A 5 72.20 23.89 -7.11
CA LYS A 5 72.95 25.02 -7.70
C LYS A 5 73.55 24.67 -9.10
N ASP A 6 73.41 25.41 -10.14
CA ASP A 6 73.46 26.81 -10.50
C ASP A 6 73.01 27.02 -11.95
N ARG A 7 72.28 28.13 -12.28
CA ARG A 7 72.74 29.33 -12.98
C ARG A 7 73.37 29.10 -14.40
N PHE A 8 72.87 29.76 -15.41
CA PHE A 8 73.44 30.95 -16.01
C PHE A 8 72.65 31.37 -17.27
N PHE A 9 72.26 32.66 -17.22
CA PHE A 9 72.32 33.73 -18.23
C PHE A 9 72.74 33.31 -19.64
N ASP A 10 72.00 33.78 -20.73
CA ASP A 10 72.37 35.02 -21.37
C ASP A 10 71.35 35.48 -22.42
N ARG A 11 71.42 36.74 -22.68
CA ARG A 11 70.65 37.62 -23.54
C ARG A 11 70.73 37.26 -25.04
N ALA A 12 69.68 37.52 -25.75
CA ALA A 12 69.80 38.35 -26.95
C ALA A 12 68.42 38.85 -27.45
N VAL A 13 68.37 40.09 -27.65
CA VAL A 13 67.36 40.95 -28.28
C VAL A 13 67.26 40.62 -29.77
N THR A 14 66.06 40.60 -30.38
CA THR A 14 65.69 41.51 -31.48
C THR A 14 64.36 41.13 -32.11
N VAL A 15 63.49 42.13 -32.20
CA VAL A 15 62.73 42.63 -33.36
C VAL A 15 61.63 41.75 -33.97
N GLY A 16 60.43 42.24 -33.83
CA GLY A 16 59.50 42.47 -34.92
C GLY A 16 58.64 41.30 -35.37
N GLY A 17 57.42 41.39 -35.02
CA GLY A 17 56.39 40.56 -35.67
C GLY A 17 55.02 40.74 -35.03
N LEU A 18 54.31 41.76 -35.45
CA LEU A 18 52.89 41.92 -35.14
C LEU A 18 52.13 40.74 -35.80
N VAL A 19 51.85 39.70 -35.00
CA VAL A 19 50.91 38.67 -35.40
C VAL A 19 49.60 38.92 -34.64
N SER A 20 48.69 39.48 -35.38
CA SER A 20 47.31 39.69 -34.97
C SER A 20 46.66 38.32 -34.74
N LEU A 21 46.51 37.91 -33.48
CA LEU A 21 45.84 36.67 -33.09
C LEU A 21 44.35 36.95 -33.12
N LEU A 22 43.69 36.62 -34.27
CA LEU A 22 42.24 36.54 -34.36
C LEU A 22 41.78 35.41 -33.43
N ALA A 23 41.31 35.76 -32.22
CA ALA A 23 40.58 34.83 -31.36
C ALA A 23 39.21 34.56 -32.00
N VAL A 24 39.10 33.43 -32.72
CA VAL A 24 37.80 32.90 -33.14
C VAL A 24 37.08 32.42 -31.91
N LEU A 25 36.13 33.25 -31.40
CA LEU A 25 35.16 32.80 -30.42
C LEU A 25 34.27 31.76 -31.09
N THR A 26 34.51 30.48 -30.84
CA THR A 26 33.56 29.42 -31.15
C THR A 26 32.40 29.52 -30.16
N ILE A 27 31.30 30.12 -30.60
CA ILE A 27 30.04 30.10 -29.89
C ILE A 27 29.52 28.66 -30.04
N ALA A 28 29.71 27.83 -28.98
CA ALA A 28 29.05 26.54 -28.89
C ALA A 28 27.54 26.79 -28.78
N PRO A 29 26.71 26.17 -29.63
CA PRO A 29 25.27 26.25 -29.43
C PRO A 29 24.95 25.64 -28.09
N ALA A 30 24.37 26.45 -27.18
CA ALA A 30 23.74 25.93 -25.98
C ALA A 30 22.58 25.04 -26.44
N SER A 31 22.73 23.71 -26.34
CA SER A 31 21.63 22.78 -26.52
C SER A 31 20.62 23.11 -25.44
N ALA A 32 19.57 23.80 -25.80
CA ALA A 32 18.41 23.94 -24.94
C ALA A 32 17.93 22.52 -24.58
N ALA A 33 18.02 22.16 -23.29
CA ALA A 33 17.43 20.93 -22.81
C ALA A 33 15.96 21.00 -23.20
N GLY A 34 15.54 20.10 -24.11
CA GLY A 34 14.17 20.06 -24.60
C GLY A 34 13.20 20.03 -23.43
N GLU A 35 12.25 20.94 -23.44
CA GLU A 35 11.18 20.99 -22.46
C GLU A 35 10.46 19.63 -22.50
N LYS A 36 10.51 18.93 -21.36
CA LYS A 36 9.77 17.68 -21.18
C LYS A 36 8.39 18.04 -20.67
N ASN A 37 7.41 17.90 -21.52
CA ASN A 37 6.03 18.15 -21.15
C ASN A 37 5.46 16.96 -20.38
N VAL A 38 4.74 17.24 -19.29
CA VAL A 38 3.93 16.25 -18.57
C VAL A 38 2.51 16.32 -19.14
N HIS A 39 2.05 15.22 -19.71
CA HIS A 39 0.69 15.08 -20.18
C HIS A 39 -0.16 14.46 -19.06
N LEU A 40 -1.13 15.21 -18.58
CA LEU A 40 -2.08 14.76 -17.55
C LEU A 40 -3.43 14.56 -18.23
N TYR A 41 -3.95 13.34 -18.12
CA TYR A 41 -5.26 12.99 -18.64
C TYR A 41 -5.96 12.04 -17.66
N GLY A 42 -7.27 12.01 -17.70
CA GLY A 42 -8.10 11.16 -16.86
C GLY A 42 -9.54 11.21 -17.32
N THR A 43 -10.33 10.29 -16.81
CA THR A 43 -11.77 10.26 -17.00
C THR A 43 -12.44 10.57 -15.68
N LEU A 44 -13.35 11.53 -15.67
CA LEU A 44 -14.21 11.77 -14.52
C LEU A 44 -15.39 10.80 -14.59
N VAL A 45 -15.54 10.00 -13.55
CA VAL A 45 -16.65 9.05 -13.41
C VAL A 45 -17.51 9.43 -12.21
N ALA A 46 -18.79 9.08 -12.26
CA ALA A 46 -19.67 9.15 -11.10
C ALA A 46 -19.67 7.79 -10.41
N GLU A 47 -19.60 7.78 -9.09
CA GLU A 47 -19.77 6.58 -8.28
C GLU A 47 -21.23 6.47 -7.82
N PRO A 48 -21.79 5.24 -7.80
CA PRO A 48 -23.18 5.03 -7.38
C PRO A 48 -23.46 5.41 -5.93
N CYS A 49 -22.50 5.20 -5.02
CA CYS A 49 -22.66 5.47 -3.59
C CYS A 49 -21.48 6.27 -3.05
N VAL A 50 -21.67 6.92 -1.91
CA VAL A 50 -20.65 7.67 -1.18
C VAL A 50 -20.40 7.00 0.18
N ILE A 51 -19.14 6.93 0.60
CA ILE A 51 -18.78 6.63 2.00
C ILE A 51 -18.86 7.95 2.76
N PRO A 52 -19.63 8.02 3.86
CA PRO A 52 -19.73 9.26 4.65
C PRO A 52 -18.37 9.72 5.16
N PRO A 53 -18.08 11.04 5.14
CA PRO A 53 -16.84 11.57 5.67
C PRO A 53 -16.61 11.15 7.12
N GLY A 54 -15.42 10.58 7.39
CA GLY A 54 -15.03 10.05 8.70
C GLY A 54 -15.37 8.57 8.92
N GLU A 55 -16.01 7.90 7.96
CA GLU A 55 -16.30 6.46 7.99
C GLU A 55 -15.42 5.66 6.99
N GLU A 56 -14.41 6.31 6.41
CA GLU A 56 -13.44 5.68 5.50
C GLU A 56 -12.49 4.70 6.22
N GLU A 57 -12.35 4.88 7.54
CA GLU A 57 -11.54 4.02 8.40
C GLU A 57 -12.42 3.28 9.40
N ILE A 58 -12.33 1.95 9.36
CA ILE A 58 -13.09 1.07 10.26
C ILE A 58 -12.11 0.43 11.23
N THR A 59 -12.22 0.76 12.50
CA THR A 59 -11.43 0.15 13.57
C THR A 59 -12.23 -0.97 14.23
N LEU A 60 -11.66 -2.17 14.30
CA LEU A 60 -12.23 -3.32 14.96
C LEU A 60 -11.30 -3.80 16.08
N ASP A 61 -11.78 -3.77 17.32
CA ASP A 61 -11.05 -4.28 18.48
C ASP A 61 -11.49 -5.70 18.82
N PHE A 62 -10.61 -6.68 18.71
CA PHE A 62 -10.86 -8.06 19.10
C PHE A 62 -10.83 -8.27 20.63
N GLY A 63 -10.44 -7.25 21.40
CA GLY A 63 -10.27 -7.37 22.85
C GLY A 63 -9.23 -8.40 23.23
N THR A 64 -9.53 -9.21 24.25
CA THR A 64 -8.62 -10.27 24.71
C THR A 64 -8.92 -11.59 24.00
N VAL A 65 -8.01 -12.03 23.15
CA VAL A 65 -8.05 -13.35 22.52
C VAL A 65 -7.26 -14.35 23.36
N ILE A 66 -7.92 -15.43 23.75
CA ILE A 66 -7.34 -16.48 24.61
C ILE A 66 -6.76 -17.58 23.73
N ASP A 67 -5.44 -17.83 23.80
CA ASP A 67 -4.73 -18.86 23.04
C ASP A 67 -5.31 -20.27 23.23
N LYS A 68 -5.69 -20.64 24.45
CA LYS A 68 -6.34 -21.93 24.73
C LYS A 68 -7.64 -22.11 23.95
N SER A 69 -8.38 -21.03 23.69
CA SER A 69 -9.58 -21.08 22.87
C SER A 69 -9.23 -21.36 21.40
N LEU A 70 -8.14 -20.78 20.90
CA LEU A 70 -7.65 -21.06 19.55
C LEU A 70 -7.19 -22.52 19.39
N TYR A 71 -6.53 -23.10 20.41
CA TYR A 71 -6.14 -24.52 20.41
C TYR A 71 -7.34 -25.46 20.38
N LEU A 72 -8.46 -25.07 21.00
CA LEU A 72 -9.68 -25.90 21.05
C LEU A 72 -10.58 -25.72 19.83
N HIS A 73 -10.71 -24.47 19.33
CA HIS A 73 -11.71 -24.12 18.35
C HIS A 73 -11.11 -23.67 17.01
N THR A 74 -9.79 -23.60 16.91
CA THR A 74 -9.00 -23.10 15.78
C THR A 74 -9.15 -21.61 15.50
N ARG A 75 -10.32 -21.02 15.73
CA ARG A 75 -10.61 -19.60 15.49
C ARG A 75 -11.55 -19.03 16.57
N THR A 76 -11.60 -17.71 16.64
CA THR A 76 -12.60 -16.99 17.44
C THR A 76 -13.96 -16.97 16.75
N GLN A 77 -14.99 -16.54 17.46
CA GLN A 77 -16.24 -16.13 16.82
C GLN A 77 -16.01 -14.86 16.00
N GLY A 78 -16.72 -14.73 14.88
CA GLY A 78 -16.67 -13.55 14.04
C GLY A 78 -17.26 -12.33 14.74
N GLN A 79 -16.48 -11.25 14.84
CA GLN A 79 -16.93 -9.95 15.32
C GLN A 79 -17.51 -9.13 14.17
N PRO A 80 -18.71 -8.56 14.31
CA PRO A 80 -19.38 -7.83 13.23
C PRO A 80 -18.75 -6.45 13.02
N PHE A 81 -18.68 -6.06 11.76
CA PHE A 81 -18.43 -4.69 11.31
C PHE A 81 -19.21 -4.41 10.02
N SER A 82 -19.29 -3.17 9.60
CA SER A 82 -19.99 -2.82 8.37
C SER A 82 -19.31 -1.67 7.63
N ILE A 83 -19.37 -1.72 6.31
CA ILE A 83 -19.06 -0.59 5.45
C ILE A 83 -20.39 0.14 5.20
N HIS A 84 -20.45 1.42 5.54
CA HIS A 84 -21.62 2.26 5.34
C HIS A 84 -21.52 2.98 4.00
N LEU A 85 -22.57 2.88 3.19
CA LEU A 85 -22.70 3.54 1.90
C LEU A 85 -23.95 4.41 1.93
N THR A 86 -23.84 5.64 1.49
CA THR A 86 -24.95 6.60 1.45
C THR A 86 -25.13 7.17 0.04
N GLU A 87 -26.24 7.87 -0.15
CA GLU A 87 -26.55 8.55 -1.42
C GLU A 87 -26.46 7.64 -2.64
N CYS A 88 -26.82 6.36 -2.48
CA CYS A 88 -26.74 5.40 -3.56
C CYS A 88 -27.76 5.71 -4.65
N ASP A 89 -27.29 5.84 -5.90
CA ASP A 89 -28.08 6.07 -7.12
C ASP A 89 -28.07 4.82 -7.98
N LEU A 90 -29.21 4.13 -8.04
CA LEU A 90 -29.36 2.89 -8.79
C LEU A 90 -29.34 3.07 -10.33
N SER A 91 -29.34 4.30 -10.83
CA SER A 91 -29.16 4.56 -12.26
C SER A 91 -27.70 4.36 -12.71
N LEU A 92 -26.74 4.42 -11.76
CA LEU A 92 -25.30 4.28 -11.98
C LEU A 92 -24.78 2.88 -11.68
N GLY A 93 -25.45 2.14 -10.78
CA GLY A 93 -25.07 0.77 -10.42
C GLY A 93 -26.07 0.16 -9.44
N LYS A 94 -26.28 -1.14 -9.51
CA LYS A 94 -27.26 -1.87 -8.68
C LYS A 94 -26.64 -2.91 -7.78
N THR A 95 -25.37 -3.20 -8.01
CA THR A 95 -24.62 -4.16 -7.20
C THR A 95 -23.25 -3.60 -6.87
N VAL A 96 -22.72 -4.01 -5.74
CA VAL A 96 -21.34 -3.70 -5.30
C VAL A 96 -20.67 -4.97 -4.83
N ASN A 97 -19.41 -5.16 -5.16
CA ASN A 97 -18.53 -6.10 -4.48
C ASN A 97 -17.47 -5.35 -3.67
N VAL A 98 -16.90 -6.01 -2.68
CA VAL A 98 -15.79 -5.49 -1.89
C VAL A 98 -14.60 -6.41 -2.00
N THR A 99 -13.43 -5.82 -2.24
CA THR A 99 -12.14 -6.51 -2.18
C THR A 99 -11.33 -5.93 -1.04
N PHE A 100 -10.88 -6.79 -0.11
CA PHE A 100 -9.96 -6.39 0.95
C PHE A 100 -8.53 -6.66 0.53
N LEU A 101 -7.76 -5.62 0.34
CA LEU A 101 -6.36 -5.67 -0.10
C LEU A 101 -5.44 -5.67 1.12
N GLY A 102 -4.53 -6.63 1.17
CA GLY A 102 -3.58 -6.74 2.27
C GLY A 102 -2.56 -7.84 2.05
N GLN A 103 -1.64 -8.00 2.99
CA GLN A 103 -0.69 -9.09 2.95
C GLN A 103 -1.37 -10.39 3.39
N GLU A 104 -1.33 -11.39 2.53
CA GLU A 104 -1.88 -12.71 2.82
C GLU A 104 -0.96 -13.49 3.76
N ASN A 105 -1.56 -14.24 4.72
CA ASN A 105 -0.81 -15.13 5.59
C ASN A 105 -0.40 -16.39 4.84
N ALA A 106 0.88 -16.72 4.85
CA ALA A 106 1.43 -17.85 4.09
C ALA A 106 0.95 -19.24 4.59
N ALA A 107 0.62 -19.35 5.88
CA ALA A 107 0.15 -20.61 6.48
C ALA A 107 -1.38 -20.76 6.41
N LEU A 108 -2.09 -19.67 6.15
CA LEU A 108 -3.55 -19.59 6.06
C LEU A 108 -3.94 -18.77 4.82
N PRO A 109 -3.84 -19.35 3.61
CA PRO A 109 -4.22 -18.68 2.37
C PRO A 109 -5.62 -18.09 2.44
N GLY A 110 -5.80 -16.88 1.90
CA GLY A 110 -7.04 -16.12 1.94
C GLY A 110 -7.25 -15.31 3.23
N LEU A 111 -6.40 -15.46 4.24
CA LEU A 111 -6.48 -14.69 5.48
C LEU A 111 -5.40 -13.59 5.52
N LEU A 112 -5.73 -12.48 6.17
CA LEU A 112 -4.84 -11.33 6.35
C LEU A 112 -3.75 -11.67 7.38
N ALA A 113 -2.50 -11.45 7.01
CA ALA A 113 -1.39 -11.53 7.95
C ALA A 113 -1.48 -10.39 8.98
N ILE A 114 -1.03 -10.66 10.20
CA ILE A 114 -0.82 -9.60 11.18
C ILE A 114 0.43 -8.78 10.81
N ASP A 115 0.47 -7.52 11.23
CA ASP A 115 1.56 -6.61 10.95
C ASP A 115 2.88 -7.11 11.56
N SER A 116 4.00 -6.83 10.89
CA SER A 116 5.34 -7.24 11.33
C SER A 116 5.77 -6.66 12.69
N GLY A 117 5.10 -5.60 13.15
CA GLY A 117 5.28 -5.01 14.49
C GLY A 117 4.51 -5.72 15.60
N SER A 118 3.67 -6.71 15.29
CA SER A 118 2.93 -7.48 16.26
C SER A 118 3.86 -8.34 17.14
N GLN A 119 3.54 -8.45 18.43
CA GLN A 119 4.24 -9.38 19.34
C GLN A 119 3.65 -10.79 19.28
N ALA A 120 2.35 -10.91 19.05
CA ALA A 120 1.71 -12.19 18.79
C ALA A 120 2.26 -12.82 17.52
N THR A 121 2.27 -14.16 17.46
CA THR A 121 2.69 -14.94 16.29
C THR A 121 1.83 -16.18 16.13
N GLY A 122 1.79 -16.76 14.92
CA GLY A 122 1.05 -17.99 14.67
C GLY A 122 -0.47 -17.79 14.56
N ILE A 123 -0.90 -16.58 14.18
CA ILE A 123 -2.31 -16.22 13.97
C ILE A 123 -2.47 -15.38 12.68
N ALA A 124 -3.69 -15.37 12.16
CA ALA A 124 -4.11 -14.51 11.04
C ALA A 124 -5.54 -14.02 11.26
N ILE A 125 -5.95 -13.00 10.49
CA ILE A 125 -7.30 -12.44 10.52
C ILE A 125 -8.08 -12.93 9.32
N GLY A 126 -9.21 -13.57 9.55
CA GLY A 126 -10.14 -13.97 8.51
C GLY A 126 -11.33 -13.02 8.44
N LEU A 127 -11.86 -12.87 7.22
CA LEU A 127 -13.08 -12.12 6.95
C LEU A 127 -14.17 -13.08 6.47
N GLU A 128 -15.41 -12.80 6.85
CA GLU A 128 -16.57 -13.61 6.45
C GLU A 128 -17.83 -12.75 6.35
N THR A 129 -18.78 -13.25 5.56
CA THR A 129 -20.13 -12.67 5.52
C THR A 129 -20.88 -12.93 6.83
N GLN A 130 -22.08 -12.33 6.99
CA GLN A 130 -22.96 -12.62 8.14
C GLN A 130 -23.35 -14.11 8.23
N GLN A 131 -23.36 -14.82 7.11
CA GLN A 131 -23.67 -16.25 7.00
C GLN A 131 -22.42 -17.15 7.16
N ALA A 132 -21.30 -16.59 7.63
CA ALA A 132 -20.02 -17.28 7.78
C ALA A 132 -19.41 -17.83 6.47
N LYS A 133 -19.73 -17.23 5.32
CA LYS A 133 -19.04 -17.51 4.06
C LYS A 133 -17.72 -16.74 4.05
N PRO A 134 -16.56 -17.38 3.82
CA PRO A 134 -15.27 -16.70 3.75
C PRO A 134 -15.26 -15.60 2.69
N VAL A 135 -14.57 -14.49 3.01
CA VAL A 135 -14.23 -13.40 2.09
C VAL A 135 -12.71 -13.32 2.05
N PRO A 136 -12.05 -14.01 1.10
CA PRO A 136 -10.60 -14.06 1.04
C PRO A 136 -9.99 -12.69 0.77
N ILE A 137 -8.79 -12.45 1.32
CA ILE A 137 -8.00 -11.26 1.03
C ILE A 137 -7.56 -11.28 -0.44
N ASN A 138 -7.53 -10.10 -1.06
CA ASN A 138 -7.14 -9.86 -2.46
C ASN A 138 -8.08 -10.47 -3.51
N GLU A 139 -9.23 -11.00 -3.09
CA GLU A 139 -10.29 -11.49 -3.99
C GLU A 139 -11.57 -10.68 -3.80
N ALA A 140 -12.32 -10.50 -4.89
CA ALA A 140 -13.60 -9.83 -4.82
C ALA A 140 -14.64 -10.71 -4.09
N SER A 141 -15.41 -10.10 -3.21
CA SER A 141 -16.56 -10.77 -2.57
C SER A 141 -17.66 -11.11 -3.58
N ASP A 142 -18.67 -11.84 -3.14
CA ASP A 142 -19.95 -11.88 -3.87
C ASP A 142 -20.52 -10.46 -4.02
N LYS A 143 -21.42 -10.31 -4.99
CA LYS A 143 -22.14 -9.07 -5.23
C LYS A 143 -23.21 -8.86 -4.16
N TYR A 144 -23.22 -7.69 -3.58
CA TYR A 144 -24.29 -7.20 -2.72
C TYR A 144 -25.25 -6.34 -3.53
N LEU A 145 -26.55 -6.56 -3.36
CA LEU A 145 -27.57 -5.68 -3.95
C LEU A 145 -27.60 -4.37 -3.19
N VAL A 146 -27.54 -3.27 -3.92
CA VAL A 146 -27.64 -1.90 -3.40
C VAL A 146 -29.08 -1.43 -3.52
N GLN A 147 -29.56 -0.69 -2.52
CA GLN A 147 -30.85 0.00 -2.52
C GLN A 147 -30.61 1.50 -2.65
N GLU A 148 -31.61 2.24 -3.09
CA GLU A 148 -31.55 3.71 -3.17
C GLU A 148 -31.35 4.30 -1.77
N GLY A 149 -30.41 5.26 -1.65
CA GLY A 149 -30.08 5.91 -0.38
C GLY A 149 -29.05 5.13 0.45
N ASP A 150 -29.39 4.78 1.69
CA ASP A 150 -28.46 4.22 2.66
C ASP A 150 -28.36 2.69 2.59
N ASN A 151 -27.14 2.19 2.60
CA ASN A 151 -26.81 0.76 2.58
C ASN A 151 -25.73 0.44 3.61
N ARG A 152 -25.72 -0.81 4.09
CA ARG A 152 -24.66 -1.34 4.97
C ARG A 152 -24.22 -2.72 4.49
N LEU A 153 -22.96 -2.82 4.11
CA LEU A 153 -22.31 -4.09 3.81
C LEU A 153 -21.86 -4.70 5.13
N ALA A 154 -22.65 -5.60 5.68
CA ALA A 154 -22.40 -6.23 6.96
C ALA A 154 -21.50 -7.45 6.81
N LEU A 155 -20.38 -7.44 7.52
CA LEU A 155 -19.32 -8.44 7.51
C LEU A 155 -18.93 -8.82 8.93
N LYS A 156 -18.06 -9.83 9.06
CA LYS A 156 -17.44 -10.23 10.32
C LYS A 156 -15.94 -10.44 10.09
N ALA A 157 -15.17 -10.22 11.14
CA ALA A 157 -13.75 -10.60 11.17
C ALA A 157 -13.49 -11.52 12.37
N TYR A 158 -12.56 -12.44 12.24
CA TYR A 158 -12.18 -13.38 13.27
C TYR A 158 -10.67 -13.60 13.32
N VAL A 159 -10.14 -14.03 14.45
CA VAL A 159 -8.75 -14.46 14.60
C VAL A 159 -8.68 -15.96 14.46
N GLN A 160 -7.75 -16.45 13.66
CA GLN A 160 -7.50 -17.88 13.44
C GLN A 160 -6.04 -18.21 13.72
N GLY A 161 -5.81 -19.34 14.43
CA GLY A 161 -4.48 -19.86 14.65
C GLY A 161 -3.95 -20.61 13.43
N GLU A 162 -2.66 -20.43 13.13
CA GLU A 162 -1.99 -21.19 12.09
C GLU A 162 -1.95 -22.68 12.44
N PRO A 163 -2.15 -23.59 11.47
CA PRO A 163 -2.25 -25.03 11.74
C PRO A 163 -1.05 -25.61 12.49
N ASP A 164 0.16 -25.17 12.18
CA ASP A 164 1.38 -25.64 12.82
C ASP A 164 1.51 -25.10 14.25
N ALA A 165 1.16 -23.82 14.44
CA ALA A 165 1.18 -23.18 15.76
C ALA A 165 0.13 -23.81 16.71
N ILE A 166 -1.02 -24.22 16.17
CA ILE A 166 -2.04 -24.94 16.95
C ILE A 166 -1.53 -26.32 17.33
N ARG A 167 -0.99 -27.10 16.39
CA ARG A 167 -0.51 -28.46 16.66
C ARG A 167 0.63 -28.51 17.67
N SER A 168 1.55 -27.56 17.57
CA SER A 168 2.70 -27.48 18.48
C SER A 168 2.44 -26.65 19.75
N GLN A 169 1.24 -26.09 19.88
CA GLN A 169 0.87 -25.18 20.97
C GLN A 169 1.84 -23.99 21.13
N SER A 170 2.31 -23.45 20.02
CA SER A 170 3.35 -22.41 19.96
C SER A 170 2.84 -21.05 19.49
N ILE A 171 1.54 -20.77 19.63
CA ILE A 171 1.00 -19.43 19.39
C ILE A 171 1.70 -18.45 20.34
N GLY A 172 2.41 -17.46 19.76
CA GLY A 172 3.05 -16.38 20.51
C GLY A 172 2.02 -15.39 21.03
N ARG A 173 2.16 -15.03 22.32
CA ARG A 173 1.26 -14.09 22.99
C ARG A 173 1.77 -12.66 22.88
N GLY A 174 0.86 -11.70 22.87
CA GLY A 174 1.16 -10.28 22.87
C GLY A 174 0.15 -9.49 22.07
N PRO A 175 0.26 -8.17 22.01
CA PRO A 175 -0.56 -7.34 21.15
C PRO A 175 -0.28 -7.66 19.67
N PHE A 176 -1.33 -7.53 18.88
CA PHE A 176 -1.26 -7.66 17.43
C PHE A 176 -2.11 -6.58 16.76
N SER A 177 -1.74 -6.25 15.55
CA SER A 177 -2.51 -5.41 14.63
C SER A 177 -2.47 -6.01 13.23
N ALA A 178 -3.42 -5.63 12.41
CA ALA A 178 -3.45 -5.94 10.99
C ALA A 178 -4.21 -4.83 10.26
N VAL A 179 -3.78 -4.48 9.07
CA VAL A 179 -4.41 -3.46 8.23
C VAL A 179 -4.74 -4.04 6.88
N ALA A 180 -5.97 -3.85 6.42
CA ALA A 180 -6.41 -4.12 5.07
C ALA A 180 -7.07 -2.87 4.50
N THR A 181 -6.84 -2.60 3.21
CA THR A 181 -7.58 -1.55 2.48
C THR A 181 -8.75 -2.20 1.76
N PHE A 182 -9.93 -1.67 1.89
CA PHE A 182 -11.05 -2.14 1.09
C PHE A 182 -11.24 -1.31 -0.18
N ARG A 183 -11.65 -1.96 -1.24
CA ARG A 183 -12.01 -1.39 -2.53
C ARG A 183 -13.40 -1.83 -2.91
N LEU A 184 -14.23 -0.88 -3.32
CA LEU A 184 -15.58 -1.11 -3.80
C LEU A 184 -15.61 -1.06 -5.33
N GLU A 185 -16.31 -2.00 -5.95
CA GLU A 185 -16.51 -2.01 -7.39
C GLU A 185 -18.02 -2.17 -7.65
N TYR A 186 -18.58 -1.26 -8.41
CA TYR A 186 -20.03 -1.19 -8.72
C TYR A 186 -20.32 -1.69 -10.12
N GLU A 187 -21.50 -2.32 -10.27
CA GLU A 187 -22.00 -2.80 -11.56
C GLU A 187 -23.51 -2.56 -11.71
#